data_7f18045b6d313ef490fbc0b1c7e998dc
#
_entry.id   7f18045b6d313ef490fbc0b1c7e998dc
#
_cell.length_a   1.000
_cell.length_b   1.000
_cell.length_c   1.000
_cell.angle_alpha   90.00
_cell.angle_beta   90.00
_cell.angle_gamma   90.00
#
_symmetry.space_group_name_H-M   'P 1'
#
loop_
_entity.id
_entity.type
_entity.pdbx_description
1 polymer ?
#
loop_
_entity_poly.entity_id
_entity_poly.type
_entity_poly.pdbx_seq_one_letter_code
_entity_poly.pdbx_strand_id
1 'polypeptide(L)'
;MLWAILIIYLVVMIGIGVYCRKATSTVNDFVLGGRNIGPWFTAFAYGTSYFSAVVFIGYAGQFGWLYGASATWIGIGNAVIGSLLAWFMLGKRTRIMTKHLSASTMPEFFEKRYGSKGLKFTSAVIIFIFLIPYTASVYNGLSRLFESAFGIPYNYCIIGMAVFTAIYVIIGGYKATALNDFVQGIIMLIGIAAVVICVVSHKGGLSASFAELGTITDEAGNTEIFNSLFGPDPINLIGVVILTSLGTWGLPQMVQKFYAIKDDAAITRGSIISTIFALVVAGGSYFIGGFGRIYTDADAIKNAATGKLEYDAIVPMMMNEALPEILLGVLIVLVLSASMSTLSSLVLTSSSTMTIDMIKPFKKDMDDKKQVLIMRVLIVVFLAFSVILAMNKNAYITTLMSVSWGALAGSFLAPFLWGLFSKKISKAAVAVCFVWGVGVTVVHTVLFSMGWFPELAEAARGLCALNITSPLNCGAFTMLSSLIICPLVSMFTMKKDGSELKAAENAFEGYRN
;
A
#
# COMPACT_ATOMS: atom_id res chain seq x y z
N MET A 1 8.67 -18.71 24.31
CA MET A 1 7.28 -18.20 24.23
C MET A 1 6.99 -17.61 22.85
N LEU A 2 7.83 -16.76 22.28
CA LEU A 2 7.67 -16.12 20.95
C LEU A 2 7.39 -17.13 19.81
N TRP A 3 8.16 -18.22 19.73
CA TRP A 3 7.95 -19.27 18.74
C TRP A 3 6.58 -19.95 18.82
N ALA A 4 6.05 -20.17 20.04
CA ALA A 4 4.73 -20.79 20.19
C ALA A 4 3.61 -19.88 19.66
N ILE A 5 3.68 -18.58 19.92
CA ILE A 5 2.73 -17.58 19.41
C ILE A 5 2.79 -17.55 17.88
N LEU A 6 3.99 -17.53 17.32
CA LEU A 6 4.20 -17.53 15.87
C LEU A 6 3.63 -18.80 15.21
N ILE A 7 3.90 -19.97 15.76
CA ILE A 7 3.42 -21.25 15.20
C ILE A 7 1.88 -21.30 15.28
N ILE A 8 1.27 -20.92 16.40
CA ILE A 8 -0.19 -20.87 16.54
C ILE A 8 -0.79 -19.96 15.47
N TYR A 9 -0.22 -18.75 15.31
CA TYR A 9 -0.67 -17.80 14.27
C TYR A 9 -0.61 -18.44 12.87
N LEU A 10 0.51 -19.03 12.48
CA LEU A 10 0.70 -19.64 11.17
C LEU A 10 -0.28 -20.80 10.93
N VAL A 11 -0.51 -21.65 11.94
CA VAL A 11 -1.48 -22.76 11.87
C VAL A 11 -2.90 -22.25 11.68
N VAL A 12 -3.30 -21.18 12.39
CA VAL A 12 -4.61 -20.56 12.23
C VAL A 12 -4.80 -20.01 10.82
N MET A 13 -3.81 -19.30 10.27
CA MET A 13 -3.89 -18.72 8.91
C MET A 13 -4.02 -19.80 7.83
N ILE A 14 -3.24 -20.88 7.92
CA ILE A 14 -3.35 -22.03 6.99
C ILE A 14 -4.70 -22.72 7.17
N GLY A 15 -5.16 -22.91 8.42
CA GLY A 15 -6.45 -23.53 8.73
C GLY A 15 -7.62 -22.79 8.07
N ILE A 16 -7.60 -21.44 8.10
CA ILE A 16 -8.56 -20.59 7.38
C ILE A 16 -8.47 -20.81 5.87
N GLY A 17 -7.25 -20.89 5.32
CA GLY A 17 -7.02 -21.19 3.90
C GLY A 17 -7.66 -22.51 3.48
N VAL A 18 -7.43 -23.56 4.26
CA VAL A 18 -8.02 -24.91 4.02
C VAL A 18 -9.53 -24.89 4.16
N TYR A 19 -10.08 -24.20 5.16
CA TYR A 19 -11.53 -24.04 5.35
C TYR A 19 -12.19 -23.38 4.12
N CYS A 20 -11.57 -22.34 3.57
CA CYS A 20 -12.10 -21.62 2.41
C CYS A 20 -11.86 -22.31 1.06
N ARG A 21 -11.10 -23.41 1.01
CA ARG A 21 -10.69 -24.09 -0.24
C ARG A 21 -11.84 -24.43 -1.17
N LYS A 22 -12.99 -24.84 -0.63
CA LYS A 22 -14.18 -25.20 -1.42
C LYS A 22 -14.86 -24.01 -2.11
N ALA A 23 -14.59 -22.78 -1.67
CA ALA A 23 -15.16 -21.55 -2.19
C ALA A 23 -14.27 -20.87 -3.26
N THR A 24 -13.44 -21.62 -3.98
CA THR A 24 -12.49 -21.11 -4.98
C THR A 24 -12.62 -21.82 -6.32
N SER A 25 -13.84 -22.23 -6.68
CA SER A 25 -14.09 -23.06 -7.87
C SER A 25 -14.13 -22.27 -9.17
N THR A 26 -14.57 -21.01 -9.13
CA THR A 26 -14.64 -20.12 -10.30
C THR A 26 -13.61 -18.99 -10.21
N VAL A 27 -13.35 -18.34 -11.34
CA VAL A 27 -12.49 -17.15 -11.38
C VAL A 27 -13.04 -16.03 -10.51
N ASN A 28 -14.37 -15.80 -10.57
CA ASN A 28 -15.01 -14.78 -9.75
C ASN A 28 -14.92 -15.07 -8.24
N ASP A 29 -15.04 -16.33 -7.85
CA ASP A 29 -14.86 -16.74 -6.45
C ASP A 29 -13.40 -16.55 -6.00
N PHE A 30 -12.45 -16.96 -6.83
CA PHE A 30 -11.03 -16.89 -6.51
C PHE A 30 -10.52 -15.43 -6.41
N VAL A 31 -11.01 -14.53 -7.29
CA VAL A 31 -10.53 -13.14 -7.42
C VAL A 31 -11.33 -12.15 -6.58
N LEU A 32 -12.65 -12.35 -6.41
CA LEU A 32 -13.57 -11.40 -5.77
C LEU A 32 -14.45 -12.01 -4.67
N GLY A 33 -14.25 -13.28 -4.31
CA GLY A 33 -15.09 -13.96 -3.32
C GLY A 33 -16.58 -14.00 -3.68
N GLY A 34 -16.90 -14.07 -4.99
CA GLY A 34 -18.27 -14.07 -5.50
C GLY A 34 -19.00 -12.72 -5.40
N ARG A 35 -18.29 -11.61 -5.16
CA ARG A 35 -18.86 -10.25 -4.94
C ARG A 35 -19.88 -10.20 -3.79
N ASN A 36 -19.69 -11.03 -2.77
CA ASN A 36 -20.62 -11.16 -1.63
C ASN A 36 -19.91 -11.02 -0.28
N ILE A 37 -18.93 -10.14 -0.20
CA ILE A 37 -18.17 -9.93 1.03
C ILE A 37 -18.85 -8.86 1.89
N GLY A 38 -19.06 -9.20 3.16
CA GLY A 38 -19.73 -8.31 4.13
C GLY A 38 -18.90 -7.11 4.54
N PRO A 39 -19.51 -6.11 5.24
CA PRO A 39 -18.87 -4.84 5.56
C PRO A 39 -17.63 -4.98 6.45
N TRP A 40 -17.67 -5.84 7.46
CA TRP A 40 -16.55 -6.08 8.37
C TRP A 40 -15.34 -6.67 7.64
N PHE A 41 -15.56 -7.73 6.86
CA PHE A 41 -14.48 -8.36 6.11
C PHE A 41 -13.89 -7.44 5.05
N THR A 42 -14.72 -6.66 4.34
CA THR A 42 -14.23 -5.72 3.33
C THR A 42 -13.48 -4.55 3.97
N ALA A 43 -13.98 -4.00 5.08
CA ALA A 43 -13.34 -2.89 5.78
C ALA A 43 -11.98 -3.30 6.37
N PHE A 44 -11.91 -4.47 6.99
CA PHE A 44 -10.66 -5.00 7.51
C PHE A 44 -9.70 -5.36 6.37
N ALA A 45 -10.18 -6.00 5.30
CA ALA A 45 -9.35 -6.29 4.14
C ALA A 45 -8.81 -5.01 3.47
N TYR A 46 -9.58 -3.92 3.45
CA TYR A 46 -9.11 -2.61 3.00
C TYR A 46 -8.03 -2.06 3.93
N GLY A 47 -8.33 -1.97 5.23
CA GLY A 47 -7.42 -1.41 6.23
C GLY A 47 -6.11 -2.19 6.37
N THR A 48 -6.17 -3.51 6.49
CA THR A 48 -4.98 -4.36 6.64
C THR A 48 -4.12 -4.42 5.37
N SER A 49 -4.73 -4.35 4.19
CA SER A 49 -3.98 -4.26 2.93
C SER A 49 -3.31 -2.90 2.73
N TYR A 50 -3.77 -1.87 3.42
CA TYR A 50 -3.21 -0.52 3.39
C TYR A 50 -1.95 -0.42 4.24
N PHE A 51 -1.95 -1.02 5.43
CA PHE A 51 -0.90 -0.86 6.43
C PHE A 51 -0.11 -2.18 6.61
N SER A 52 1.15 -2.17 6.20
CA SER A 52 2.08 -3.30 6.27
C SER A 52 3.30 -2.97 7.13
N ALA A 53 4.28 -3.86 7.18
CA ALA A 53 5.58 -3.57 7.77
C ALA A 53 6.21 -2.26 7.25
N VAL A 54 5.87 -1.84 6.02
CA VAL A 54 6.32 -0.57 5.47
C VAL A 54 5.90 0.60 6.34
N VAL A 55 4.64 0.60 6.82
CA VAL A 55 4.14 1.66 7.71
C VAL A 55 4.72 1.53 9.10
N PHE A 56 4.69 0.32 9.68
CA PHE A 56 5.10 0.10 11.08
C PHE A 56 6.61 0.27 11.31
N ILE A 57 7.44 -0.12 10.34
CA ILE A 57 8.90 -0.13 10.48
C ILE A 57 9.52 1.01 9.66
N GLY A 58 9.28 1.04 8.34
CA GLY A 58 9.90 1.98 7.43
C GLY A 58 9.39 3.42 7.63
N TYR A 59 8.10 3.62 7.41
CA TYR A 59 7.51 4.96 7.43
C TYR A 59 7.44 5.56 8.84
N ALA A 60 7.02 4.78 9.84
CA ALA A 60 6.98 5.26 11.22
C ALA A 60 8.38 5.67 11.69
N GLY A 61 9.42 4.87 11.42
CA GLY A 61 10.79 5.21 11.76
C GLY A 61 11.30 6.45 11.02
N GLN A 62 11.25 6.44 9.69
CA GLN A 62 11.78 7.53 8.88
C GLN A 62 11.05 8.85 9.10
N PHE A 63 9.70 8.84 9.04
CA PHE A 63 8.95 10.10 9.16
C PHE A 63 8.84 10.57 10.59
N GLY A 64 8.81 9.65 11.56
CA GLY A 64 8.95 10.02 12.95
C GLY A 64 10.27 10.73 13.24
N TRP A 65 11.36 10.22 12.69
CA TRP A 65 12.67 10.87 12.80
C TRP A 65 12.72 12.25 12.14
N LEU A 66 12.17 12.37 10.93
CA LEU A 66 12.21 13.61 10.15
C LEU A 66 11.28 14.69 10.70
N TYR A 67 10.08 14.30 11.16
CA TYR A 67 9.01 15.25 11.48
C TYR A 67 8.60 15.27 12.95
N GLY A 68 9.13 14.37 13.78
CA GLY A 68 8.72 14.26 15.17
C GLY A 68 7.22 13.94 15.34
N ALA A 69 6.59 14.54 16.33
CA ALA A 69 5.16 14.34 16.63
C ALA A 69 4.23 14.70 15.46
N SER A 70 4.63 15.64 14.60
CA SER A 70 3.84 16.05 13.43
C SER A 70 3.69 14.94 12.38
N ALA A 71 4.52 13.86 12.41
CA ALA A 71 4.31 12.67 11.60
C ALA A 71 2.92 12.04 11.78
N THR A 72 2.26 12.28 12.91
CA THR A 72 0.88 11.85 13.18
C THR A 72 -0.11 12.34 12.12
N TRP A 73 0.14 13.49 11.47
CA TRP A 73 -0.69 13.98 10.37
C TRP A 73 -0.75 13.03 9.18
N ILE A 74 0.29 12.20 8.97
CA ILE A 74 0.26 11.17 7.93
C ILE A 74 -0.82 10.15 8.26
N GLY A 75 -0.89 9.68 9.51
CA GLY A 75 -1.92 8.75 9.96
C GLY A 75 -3.33 9.33 9.89
N ILE A 76 -3.51 10.60 10.27
CA ILE A 76 -4.79 11.32 10.14
C ILE A 76 -5.18 11.44 8.66
N GLY A 77 -4.25 11.82 7.78
CA GLY A 77 -4.47 11.87 6.34
C GLY A 77 -4.89 10.51 5.76
N ASN A 78 -4.22 9.44 6.19
CA ASN A 78 -4.56 8.08 5.79
C ASN A 78 -5.96 7.67 6.23
N ALA A 79 -6.41 8.08 7.43
CA ALA A 79 -7.76 7.81 7.91
C ALA A 79 -8.82 8.65 7.16
N VAL A 80 -8.58 9.95 6.98
CA VAL A 80 -9.55 10.86 6.39
C VAL A 80 -9.56 10.77 4.86
N ILE A 81 -8.40 10.95 4.22
CA ILE A 81 -8.31 10.98 2.75
C ILE A 81 -8.21 9.55 2.20
N GLY A 82 -7.30 8.74 2.76
CA GLY A 82 -7.01 7.40 2.27
C GLY A 82 -8.11 6.38 2.57
N SER A 83 -8.91 6.58 3.63
CA SER A 83 -10.04 5.70 3.96
C SER A 83 -11.38 6.40 3.80
N LEU A 84 -11.78 7.33 4.67
CA LEU A 84 -13.13 7.91 4.67
C LEU A 84 -13.54 8.45 3.30
N LEU A 85 -12.75 9.35 2.74
CA LEU A 85 -13.04 9.95 1.43
C LEU A 85 -12.94 8.93 0.29
N ALA A 86 -11.99 7.98 0.34
CA ALA A 86 -11.90 6.91 -0.65
C ALA A 86 -13.19 6.06 -0.70
N TRP A 87 -13.71 5.64 0.44
CA TRP A 87 -14.95 4.88 0.52
C TRP A 87 -16.15 5.70 0.05
N PHE A 88 -16.23 6.98 0.44
CA PHE A 88 -17.32 7.88 0.05
C PHE A 88 -17.32 8.15 -1.46
N MET A 89 -16.16 8.50 -2.01
CA MET A 89 -16.05 8.88 -3.42
C MET A 89 -16.06 7.65 -4.36
N LEU A 90 -15.32 6.61 -4.02
CA LEU A 90 -15.10 5.48 -4.92
C LEU A 90 -16.04 4.31 -4.65
N GLY A 91 -16.36 4.00 -3.39
CA GLY A 91 -16.98 2.75 -2.99
C GLY A 91 -18.23 2.38 -3.78
N LYS A 92 -19.28 3.19 -3.70
CA LYS A 92 -20.56 2.94 -4.38
C LYS A 92 -20.42 2.96 -5.90
N ARG A 93 -19.73 3.98 -6.45
CA ARG A 93 -19.57 4.14 -7.90
C ARG A 93 -18.77 3.01 -8.52
N THR A 94 -17.68 2.60 -7.87
CA THR A 94 -16.86 1.47 -8.30
C THR A 94 -17.66 0.18 -8.32
N ARG A 95 -18.36 -0.12 -7.22
CA ARG A 95 -19.16 -1.34 -7.12
C ARG A 95 -20.22 -1.43 -8.23
N ILE A 96 -21.02 -0.39 -8.42
CA ILE A 96 -22.10 -0.36 -9.41
C ILE A 96 -21.53 -0.49 -10.82
N MET A 97 -20.58 0.35 -11.20
CA MET A 97 -20.02 0.36 -12.56
C MET A 97 -19.29 -0.95 -12.88
N THR A 98 -18.47 -1.48 -11.97
CA THR A 98 -17.73 -2.72 -12.23
C THR A 98 -18.64 -3.95 -12.26
N LYS A 99 -19.75 -3.95 -11.51
CA LYS A 99 -20.77 -4.99 -11.58
C LYS A 99 -21.50 -4.94 -12.92
N HIS A 100 -21.93 -3.76 -13.36
CA HIS A 100 -22.61 -3.55 -14.66
C HIS A 100 -21.70 -3.94 -15.82
N LEU A 101 -20.46 -3.50 -15.82
CA LEU A 101 -19.46 -3.85 -16.83
C LEU A 101 -18.95 -5.30 -16.72
N SER A 102 -19.31 -6.04 -15.68
CA SER A 102 -18.73 -7.38 -15.37
C SER A 102 -17.20 -7.35 -15.37
N ALA A 103 -16.60 -6.29 -14.81
CA ALA A 103 -15.15 -6.14 -14.70
C ALA A 103 -14.66 -6.72 -13.39
N SER A 104 -13.69 -7.64 -13.42
CA SER A 104 -13.10 -8.30 -12.26
C SER A 104 -11.76 -7.72 -11.85
N THR A 105 -11.11 -6.98 -12.75
CA THR A 105 -9.81 -6.34 -12.55
C THR A 105 -9.86 -4.87 -12.94
N MET A 106 -8.89 -4.09 -12.49
CA MET A 106 -8.76 -2.69 -12.91
C MET A 106 -8.45 -2.55 -14.41
N PRO A 107 -7.61 -3.39 -15.05
CA PRO A 107 -7.46 -3.39 -16.51
C PRO A 107 -8.75 -3.69 -17.29
N GLU A 108 -9.59 -4.64 -16.82
CA GLU A 108 -10.91 -4.86 -17.44
C GLU A 108 -11.82 -3.64 -17.32
N PHE A 109 -11.75 -2.91 -16.20
CA PHE A 109 -12.46 -1.63 -16.06
C PHE A 109 -11.99 -0.64 -17.12
N PHE A 110 -10.68 -0.46 -17.33
CA PHE A 110 -10.15 0.46 -18.35
C PHE A 110 -10.55 0.03 -19.76
N GLU A 111 -10.49 -1.28 -20.08
CA GLU A 111 -10.95 -1.79 -21.38
C GLU A 111 -12.40 -1.40 -21.66
N LYS A 112 -13.29 -1.77 -20.73
CA LYS A 112 -14.74 -1.67 -20.93
C LYS A 112 -15.24 -0.23 -20.83
N ARG A 113 -14.65 0.55 -19.89
CA ARG A 113 -15.01 1.96 -19.69
C ARG A 113 -14.56 2.87 -20.84
N TYR A 114 -13.39 2.58 -21.45
CA TYR A 114 -12.78 3.41 -22.48
C TYR A 114 -12.79 2.78 -23.88
N GLY A 115 -13.34 1.57 -24.02
CA GLY A 115 -13.43 0.86 -25.29
C GLY A 115 -12.07 0.50 -25.88
N SER A 116 -11.05 0.18 -25.07
CA SER A 116 -9.68 -0.01 -25.54
C SER A 116 -8.97 -1.22 -24.94
N LYS A 117 -8.72 -2.24 -25.78
CA LYS A 117 -7.89 -3.40 -25.41
C LYS A 117 -6.43 -3.03 -25.11
N GLY A 118 -5.92 -1.99 -25.78
CA GLY A 118 -4.57 -1.49 -25.52
C GLY A 118 -4.41 -1.00 -24.09
N LEU A 119 -5.38 -0.25 -23.55
CA LEU A 119 -5.36 0.22 -22.17
C LEU A 119 -5.41 -0.94 -21.18
N LYS A 120 -6.19 -1.99 -21.47
CA LYS A 120 -6.20 -3.22 -20.65
C LYS A 120 -4.81 -3.85 -20.58
N PHE A 121 -4.20 -4.09 -21.72
CA PHE A 121 -2.89 -4.73 -21.78
C PHE A 121 -1.81 -3.88 -21.10
N THR A 122 -1.74 -2.59 -21.42
CA THR A 122 -0.74 -1.68 -20.84
C THR A 122 -0.89 -1.55 -19.33
N SER A 123 -2.12 -1.39 -18.82
CA SER A 123 -2.34 -1.33 -17.37
C SER A 123 -1.99 -2.64 -16.67
N ALA A 124 -2.24 -3.80 -17.28
CA ALA A 124 -1.85 -5.09 -16.72
C ALA A 124 -0.32 -5.23 -16.60
N VAL A 125 0.43 -4.78 -17.60
CA VAL A 125 1.91 -4.74 -17.57
C VAL A 125 2.40 -3.81 -16.46
N ILE A 126 1.86 -2.61 -16.37
CA ILE A 126 2.22 -1.63 -15.33
C ILE A 126 1.97 -2.21 -13.94
N ILE A 127 0.80 -2.83 -13.71
CA ILE A 127 0.46 -3.45 -12.43
C ILE A 127 1.47 -4.54 -12.07
N PHE A 128 1.74 -5.47 -12.99
CA PHE A 128 2.65 -6.57 -12.72
C PHE A 128 4.05 -6.08 -12.34
N ILE A 129 4.61 -5.16 -13.12
CA ILE A 129 5.97 -4.65 -12.90
C ILE A 129 6.07 -3.87 -11.59
N PHE A 130 5.18 -2.92 -11.37
CA PHE A 130 5.32 -2.00 -10.23
C PHE A 130 4.77 -2.54 -8.91
N LEU A 131 4.02 -3.64 -8.88
CA LEU A 131 3.72 -4.36 -7.64
C LEU A 131 4.92 -5.15 -7.10
N ILE A 132 5.93 -5.48 -7.93
CA ILE A 132 7.14 -6.19 -7.47
C ILE A 132 7.93 -5.37 -6.44
N PRO A 133 8.34 -4.10 -6.68
CA PRO A 133 9.05 -3.32 -5.67
C PRO A 133 8.21 -3.05 -4.42
N TYR A 134 6.89 -2.92 -4.52
CA TYR A 134 6.03 -2.83 -3.35
C TYR A 134 6.10 -4.11 -2.51
N THR A 135 5.96 -5.28 -3.14
CA THR A 135 6.06 -6.58 -2.45
C THR A 135 7.43 -6.74 -1.80
N ALA A 136 8.51 -6.34 -2.49
CA ALA A 136 9.86 -6.36 -1.95
C ALA A 136 10.02 -5.46 -0.72
N SER A 137 9.40 -4.27 -0.71
CA SER A 137 9.46 -3.36 0.46
C SER A 137 8.78 -3.97 1.70
N VAL A 138 7.70 -4.72 1.52
CA VAL A 138 7.01 -5.42 2.61
C VAL A 138 7.90 -6.52 3.19
N TYR A 139 8.57 -7.31 2.32
CA TYR A 139 9.53 -8.32 2.77
C TYR A 139 10.70 -7.69 3.54
N ASN A 140 11.26 -6.59 3.06
CA ASN A 140 12.38 -5.91 3.71
C ASN A 140 12.01 -5.48 5.14
N GLY A 141 10.87 -4.84 5.34
CA GLY A 141 10.43 -4.39 6.66
C GLY A 141 10.22 -5.54 7.64
N LEU A 142 9.54 -6.59 7.19
CA LEU A 142 9.28 -7.76 8.01
C LEU A 142 10.55 -8.52 8.36
N SER A 143 11.45 -8.73 7.39
CA SER A 143 12.68 -9.51 7.59
C SER A 143 13.67 -8.82 8.52
N ARG A 144 13.75 -7.47 8.51
CA ARG A 144 14.56 -6.71 9.47
C ARG A 144 14.08 -6.91 10.90
N LEU A 145 12.75 -6.90 11.12
CA LEU A 145 12.18 -7.16 12.43
C LEU A 145 12.48 -8.59 12.92
N PHE A 146 12.34 -9.59 12.04
CA PHE A 146 12.61 -11.00 12.39
C PHE A 146 14.10 -11.25 12.64
N GLU A 147 14.98 -10.64 11.84
CA GLU A 147 16.44 -10.69 12.07
C GLU A 147 16.80 -10.11 13.44
N SER A 148 16.21 -8.97 13.81
CA SER A 148 16.43 -8.33 15.11
C SER A 148 15.86 -9.15 16.29
N ALA A 149 14.65 -9.71 16.14
CA ALA A 149 13.94 -10.36 17.24
C ALA A 149 14.35 -11.83 17.46
N PHE A 150 14.67 -12.56 16.39
CA PHE A 150 14.94 -14.00 16.44
C PHE A 150 16.37 -14.38 16.07
N GLY A 151 17.19 -13.43 15.60
CA GLY A 151 18.53 -13.75 15.08
C GLY A 151 18.51 -14.58 13.80
N ILE A 152 17.37 -14.68 13.09
CA ILE A 152 17.25 -15.42 11.84
C ILE A 152 17.86 -14.57 10.72
N PRO A 153 18.78 -15.13 9.91
CA PRO A 153 19.35 -14.37 8.79
C PRO A 153 18.28 -13.84 7.84
N TYR A 154 18.41 -12.59 7.45
CA TYR A 154 17.46 -11.82 6.65
C TYR A 154 16.90 -12.57 5.43
N ASN A 155 17.76 -13.26 4.65
CA ASN A 155 17.33 -13.98 3.44
C ASN A 155 16.42 -15.18 3.74
N TYR A 156 16.63 -15.87 4.87
CA TYR A 156 15.75 -16.98 5.27
C TYR A 156 14.37 -16.48 5.69
N CYS A 157 14.29 -15.30 6.32
CA CYS A 157 13.02 -14.67 6.64
C CYS A 157 12.21 -14.36 5.37
N ILE A 158 12.83 -13.77 4.35
CA ILE A 158 12.18 -13.46 3.07
C ILE A 158 11.62 -14.73 2.42
N ILE A 159 12.44 -15.77 2.30
CA ILE A 159 12.04 -17.02 1.65
C ILE A 159 10.90 -17.69 2.44
N GLY A 160 11.04 -17.79 3.76
CA GLY A 160 10.01 -18.37 4.62
C GLY A 160 8.66 -17.67 4.46
N MET A 161 8.66 -16.33 4.47
CA MET A 161 7.46 -15.52 4.29
C MET A 161 6.85 -15.67 2.90
N ALA A 162 7.66 -15.73 1.85
CA ALA A 162 7.18 -15.94 0.49
C ALA A 162 6.50 -17.31 0.33
N VAL A 163 7.12 -18.37 0.85
CA VAL A 163 6.56 -19.72 0.83
C VAL A 163 5.24 -19.77 1.61
N PHE A 164 5.21 -19.18 2.81
CA PHE A 164 4.01 -19.15 3.63
C PHE A 164 2.86 -18.39 2.95
N THR A 165 3.15 -17.20 2.37
CA THR A 165 2.18 -16.42 1.61
C THR A 165 1.62 -17.22 0.44
N ALA A 166 2.50 -17.88 -0.33
CA ALA A 166 2.09 -18.72 -1.45
C ALA A 166 1.09 -19.80 -1.01
N ILE A 167 1.40 -20.52 0.07
CA ILE A 167 0.58 -21.65 0.54
C ILE A 167 -0.86 -21.23 0.79
N TYR A 168 -1.09 -20.21 1.63
CA TYR A 168 -2.47 -19.91 2.01
C TYR A 168 -3.26 -19.16 0.93
N VAL A 169 -2.60 -18.34 0.10
CA VAL A 169 -3.25 -17.64 -1.02
C VAL A 169 -3.62 -18.62 -2.13
N ILE A 170 -2.73 -19.54 -2.49
CA ILE A 170 -2.98 -20.58 -3.50
C ILE A 170 -4.15 -21.49 -3.10
N ILE A 171 -4.26 -21.84 -1.81
CA ILE A 171 -5.31 -22.72 -1.32
C ILE A 171 -6.67 -22.01 -1.26
N GLY A 172 -6.72 -20.80 -0.71
CA GLY A 172 -7.97 -20.19 -0.26
C GLY A 172 -8.50 -19.02 -1.10
N GLY A 173 -7.71 -18.43 -2.02
CA GLY A 173 -8.11 -17.30 -2.85
C GLY A 173 -8.62 -16.09 -2.03
N TYR A 174 -9.44 -15.22 -2.65
CA TYR A 174 -9.92 -13.97 -2.04
C TYR A 174 -10.73 -14.17 -0.74
N LYS A 175 -11.55 -15.20 -0.65
CA LYS A 175 -12.38 -15.44 0.54
C LYS A 175 -11.52 -15.77 1.77
N ALA A 176 -10.47 -16.58 1.58
CA ALA A 176 -9.54 -16.87 2.65
C ALA A 176 -8.71 -15.65 3.04
N THR A 177 -8.25 -14.86 2.06
CA THR A 177 -7.52 -13.62 2.36
C THR A 177 -8.39 -12.65 3.15
N ALA A 178 -9.66 -12.43 2.77
CA ALA A 178 -10.57 -11.53 3.49
C ALA A 178 -10.88 -12.00 4.93
N LEU A 179 -10.96 -13.30 5.17
CA LEU A 179 -11.16 -13.86 6.51
C LEU A 179 -9.88 -13.76 7.34
N ASN A 180 -8.72 -14.04 6.74
CA ASN A 180 -7.42 -13.82 7.37
C ASN A 180 -7.22 -12.34 7.71
N ASP A 181 -7.51 -11.43 6.77
CA ASP A 181 -7.43 -9.98 6.96
C ASP A 181 -8.27 -9.50 8.15
N PHE A 182 -9.43 -10.12 8.39
CA PHE A 182 -10.26 -9.80 9.55
C PHE A 182 -9.58 -10.19 10.87
N VAL A 183 -9.05 -11.41 10.97
CA VAL A 183 -8.32 -11.87 12.17
C VAL A 183 -7.05 -11.04 12.37
N GLN A 184 -6.30 -10.83 11.31
CA GLN A 184 -5.08 -10.02 11.30
C GLN A 184 -5.34 -8.57 11.72
N GLY A 185 -6.43 -7.98 11.26
CA GLY A 185 -6.81 -6.64 11.63
C GLY A 185 -7.18 -6.48 13.11
N ILE A 186 -7.80 -7.49 13.72
CA ILE A 186 -8.04 -7.49 15.18
C ILE A 186 -6.70 -7.49 15.92
N ILE A 187 -5.76 -8.33 15.49
CA ILE A 187 -4.40 -8.37 16.07
C ILE A 187 -3.71 -7.01 15.94
N MET A 188 -3.84 -6.37 14.76
CA MET A 188 -3.25 -5.04 14.52
C MET A 188 -3.84 -3.98 15.45
N LEU A 189 -5.17 -3.95 15.63
CA LEU A 189 -5.83 -2.97 16.51
C LEU A 189 -5.39 -3.11 17.96
N ILE A 190 -5.40 -4.34 18.49
CA ILE A 190 -5.00 -4.62 19.87
C ILE A 190 -3.51 -4.37 20.06
N GLY A 191 -2.69 -4.85 19.10
CA GLY A 191 -1.25 -4.75 19.18
C GLY A 191 -0.76 -3.31 19.14
N ILE A 192 -1.27 -2.46 18.21
CA ILE A 192 -0.83 -1.07 18.15
C ILE A 192 -1.27 -0.27 19.39
N ALA A 193 -2.47 -0.52 19.92
CA ALA A 193 -2.92 0.14 21.14
C ALA A 193 -2.01 -0.21 22.34
N ALA A 194 -1.65 -1.49 22.47
CA ALA A 194 -0.72 -1.93 23.52
C ALA A 194 0.67 -1.30 23.35
N VAL A 195 1.19 -1.26 22.13
CA VAL A 195 2.50 -0.67 21.81
C VAL A 195 2.51 0.83 22.12
N VAL A 196 1.48 1.59 21.71
CA VAL A 196 1.36 3.03 22.02
C VAL A 196 1.38 3.27 23.52
N ILE A 197 0.60 2.50 24.29
CA ILE A 197 0.55 2.64 25.75
C ILE A 197 1.92 2.37 26.36
N CYS A 198 2.61 1.32 25.93
CA CYS A 198 3.91 0.97 26.50
C CYS A 198 5.01 1.97 26.17
N VAL A 199 5.11 2.37 24.91
CA VAL A 199 6.12 3.35 24.47
C VAL A 199 5.97 4.66 25.23
N VAL A 200 4.74 5.18 25.33
CA VAL A 200 4.47 6.43 26.05
C VAL A 200 4.70 6.27 27.56
N SER A 201 4.26 5.15 28.15
CA SER A 201 4.43 4.90 29.60
C SER A 201 5.88 4.72 30.01
N HIS A 202 6.72 4.12 29.15
CA HIS A 202 8.15 3.91 29.42
C HIS A 202 8.91 5.21 29.69
N LYS A 203 8.52 6.29 29.01
CA LYS A 203 9.10 7.64 29.18
C LYS A 203 8.34 8.50 30.22
N GLY A 204 7.57 7.91 31.09
CA GLY A 204 6.85 8.62 32.18
C GLY A 204 5.52 9.23 31.76
N GLY A 205 4.96 8.81 30.63
CA GLY A 205 3.65 9.25 30.11
C GLY A 205 3.73 10.28 28.99
N LEU A 206 2.58 10.63 28.46
CA LEU A 206 2.46 11.47 27.26
C LEU A 206 3.13 12.85 27.44
N SER A 207 2.86 13.53 28.56
CA SER A 207 3.41 14.86 28.84
C SER A 207 4.95 14.83 28.94
N ALA A 208 5.50 13.81 29.60
CA ALA A 208 6.95 13.64 29.73
C ALA A 208 7.60 13.35 28.37
N SER A 209 7.00 12.48 27.55
CA SER A 209 7.50 12.17 26.20
C SER A 209 7.53 13.41 25.29
N PHE A 210 6.48 14.25 25.32
CA PHE A 210 6.45 15.50 24.58
C PHE A 210 7.46 16.52 25.10
N ALA A 211 7.64 16.62 26.43
CA ALA A 211 8.64 17.50 27.04
C ALA A 211 10.06 17.07 26.66
N GLU A 212 10.38 15.77 26.73
CA GLU A 212 11.68 15.23 26.33
C GLU A 212 11.93 15.45 24.81
N LEU A 213 10.93 15.21 23.95
CA LEU A 213 11.04 15.46 22.52
C LEU A 213 11.30 16.94 22.20
N GLY A 214 10.74 17.86 23.00
CA GLY A 214 10.96 19.30 22.88
C GLY A 214 12.39 19.75 23.21
N THR A 215 13.17 18.97 23.96
CA THR A 215 14.56 19.29 24.26
C THR A 215 15.51 18.97 23.10
N ILE A 216 15.07 18.20 22.11
CA ILE A 216 15.90 17.79 20.98
C ILE A 216 15.98 18.93 19.98
N THR A 217 17.23 19.30 19.61
CA THR A 217 17.50 20.35 18.64
C THR A 217 17.55 19.81 17.22
N ASP A 218 17.15 20.64 16.26
CA ASP A 218 17.42 20.41 14.84
C ASP A 218 18.87 20.78 14.46
N GLU A 219 19.22 20.63 13.18
CA GLU A 219 20.55 20.98 12.66
C GLU A 219 20.86 22.49 12.77
N ALA A 220 19.85 23.33 12.90
CA ALA A 220 19.99 24.78 13.09
C ALA A 220 20.06 25.20 14.57
N GLY A 221 19.90 24.24 15.51
CA GLY A 221 19.92 24.48 16.95
C GLY A 221 18.57 24.91 17.55
N ASN A 222 17.46 24.80 16.80
CA ASN A 222 16.13 25.14 17.31
C ASN A 222 15.59 24.01 18.19
N THR A 223 15.06 24.36 19.36
CA THR A 223 14.32 23.48 20.27
C THR A 223 12.81 23.52 19.98
N GLU A 224 12.06 22.59 20.57
CA GLU A 224 10.59 22.48 20.48
C GLU A 224 10.03 22.34 19.06
N ILE A 225 10.89 22.00 18.09
CA ILE A 225 10.45 21.86 16.71
C ILE A 225 9.85 20.47 16.44
N PHE A 226 10.41 19.41 17.06
CA PHE A 226 9.93 18.03 16.89
C PHE A 226 8.67 17.70 17.69
N ASN A 227 8.36 18.46 18.74
CA ASN A 227 7.09 18.35 19.48
C ASN A 227 6.01 19.31 18.96
N SER A 228 6.34 20.14 17.95
CA SER A 228 5.40 21.11 17.39
C SER A 228 4.34 20.46 16.51
N LEU A 229 3.22 21.16 16.31
CA LEU A 229 2.06 20.68 15.52
C LEU A 229 2.42 20.43 14.04
N PHE A 230 3.28 21.25 13.46
CA PHE A 230 3.64 21.20 12.03
C PHE A 230 5.03 20.63 11.76
N GLY A 231 5.85 20.46 12.80
CA GLY A 231 7.20 19.90 12.70
C GLY A 231 8.20 20.82 11.96
N PRO A 232 9.40 20.29 11.70
CA PRO A 232 10.48 21.07 11.08
C PRO A 232 10.26 21.35 9.59
N ASP A 233 9.46 20.51 8.90
CA ASP A 233 9.30 20.59 7.44
C ASP A 233 7.87 20.25 6.99
N PRO A 234 6.91 21.19 7.18
CA PRO A 234 5.51 20.94 6.86
C PRO A 234 5.24 20.76 5.36
N ILE A 235 6.06 21.33 4.47
CA ILE A 235 5.86 21.25 3.03
C ILE A 235 6.14 19.82 2.54
N ASN A 236 7.24 19.22 2.94
CA ASN A 236 7.57 17.85 2.58
C ASN A 236 6.68 16.85 3.32
N LEU A 237 6.24 17.15 4.54
CA LEU A 237 5.24 16.35 5.26
C LEU A 237 3.91 16.25 4.49
N ILE A 238 3.42 17.35 3.91
CA ILE A 238 2.22 17.34 3.06
C ILE A 238 2.43 16.43 1.84
N GLY A 239 3.61 16.43 1.21
CA GLY A 239 3.94 15.52 0.11
C GLY A 239 3.78 14.04 0.51
N VAL A 240 4.25 13.68 1.71
CA VAL A 240 4.08 12.33 2.27
C VAL A 240 2.60 12.01 2.52
N VAL A 241 1.84 12.94 3.12
CA VAL A 241 0.39 12.79 3.36
C VAL A 241 -0.34 12.56 2.04
N ILE A 242 -0.05 13.33 1.00
CA ILE A 242 -0.68 13.19 -0.31
C ILE A 242 -0.36 11.82 -0.92
N LEU A 243 0.92 11.45 -0.99
CA LEU A 243 1.31 10.16 -1.58
C LEU A 243 0.62 9.00 -0.85
N THR A 244 0.74 8.97 0.47
CA THR A 244 0.26 7.82 1.25
C THR A 244 -1.26 7.76 1.37
N SER A 245 -1.96 8.90 1.33
CA SER A 245 -3.41 8.92 1.47
C SER A 245 -4.13 8.85 0.12
N LEU A 246 -3.83 9.76 -0.80
CA LEU A 246 -4.50 9.82 -2.10
C LEU A 246 -4.07 8.66 -3.02
N GLY A 247 -2.84 8.16 -2.84
CA GLY A 247 -2.31 7.04 -3.63
C GLY A 247 -3.19 5.80 -3.61
N THR A 248 -3.85 5.51 -2.48
CA THR A 248 -4.75 4.34 -2.36
C THR A 248 -5.89 4.33 -3.37
N TRP A 249 -6.31 5.50 -3.86
CA TRP A 249 -7.41 5.62 -4.83
C TRP A 249 -7.03 5.11 -6.23
N GLY A 250 -5.73 5.07 -6.54
CA GLY A 250 -5.19 4.56 -7.80
C GLY A 250 -4.57 3.16 -7.71
N LEU A 251 -4.48 2.58 -6.51
CA LEU A 251 -3.86 1.27 -6.34
C LEU A 251 -4.85 0.13 -6.63
N PRO A 252 -4.54 -0.78 -7.57
CA PRO A 252 -5.46 -1.81 -8.03
C PRO A 252 -5.92 -2.75 -6.91
N GLN A 253 -5.04 -3.16 -6.00
CA GLN A 253 -5.37 -4.04 -4.87
C GLN A 253 -6.29 -3.37 -3.84
N MET A 254 -6.24 -2.05 -3.71
CA MET A 254 -7.12 -1.29 -2.81
C MET A 254 -8.51 -1.14 -3.43
N VAL A 255 -8.56 -0.72 -4.67
CA VAL A 255 -9.79 -0.52 -5.43
C VAL A 255 -10.57 -1.83 -5.61
N GLN A 256 -9.89 -2.97 -5.75
CA GLN A 256 -10.49 -4.30 -5.88
C GLN A 256 -11.40 -4.67 -4.69
N LYS A 257 -11.17 -4.11 -3.50
CA LYS A 257 -12.03 -4.33 -2.33
C LYS A 257 -13.46 -3.82 -2.59
N PHE A 258 -13.61 -2.73 -3.31
CA PHE A 258 -14.92 -2.20 -3.70
C PHE A 258 -15.63 -3.03 -4.78
N TYR A 259 -14.90 -3.85 -5.56
CA TYR A 259 -15.50 -4.79 -6.50
C TYR A 259 -16.15 -5.97 -5.77
N ALA A 260 -15.57 -6.38 -4.65
CA ALA A 260 -15.97 -7.59 -3.91
C ALA A 260 -17.13 -7.36 -2.92
N ILE A 261 -17.43 -6.11 -2.52
CA ILE A 261 -18.41 -5.79 -1.49
C ILE A 261 -19.84 -6.07 -1.95
N LYS A 262 -20.67 -6.61 -1.05
CA LYS A 262 -21.99 -7.16 -1.40
C LYS A 262 -23.04 -6.12 -1.79
N ASP A 263 -23.18 -5.02 -1.05
CA ASP A 263 -24.23 -4.01 -1.22
C ASP A 263 -23.85 -2.61 -0.75
N ASP A 264 -24.71 -1.61 -1.00
CA ASP A 264 -24.47 -0.21 -0.66
C ASP A 264 -24.48 0.05 0.85
N ALA A 265 -25.32 -0.69 1.60
CA ALA A 265 -25.35 -0.59 3.07
C ALA A 265 -24.02 -1.10 3.68
N ALA A 266 -23.43 -2.13 3.06
CA ALA A 266 -22.11 -2.61 3.45
C ALA A 266 -21.00 -1.58 3.18
N ILE A 267 -21.12 -0.75 2.14
CA ILE A 267 -20.18 0.35 1.86
C ILE A 267 -20.23 1.38 2.97
N THR A 268 -21.41 1.86 3.35
CA THR A 268 -21.55 2.87 4.41
C THR A 268 -21.01 2.36 5.76
N ARG A 269 -21.33 1.12 6.14
CA ARG A 269 -20.79 0.52 7.36
C ARG A 269 -19.29 0.29 7.26
N GLY A 270 -18.82 -0.19 6.11
CA GLY A 270 -17.41 -0.46 5.85
C GLY A 270 -16.56 0.81 5.90
N SER A 271 -17.07 1.96 5.44
CA SER A 271 -16.35 3.22 5.50
C SER A 271 -16.05 3.65 6.94
N ILE A 272 -17.03 3.55 7.85
CA ILE A 272 -16.85 3.89 9.26
C ILE A 272 -15.82 2.95 9.91
N ILE A 273 -15.99 1.65 9.72
CA ILE A 273 -15.10 0.63 10.31
C ILE A 273 -13.66 0.83 9.80
N SER A 274 -13.48 0.99 8.49
CA SER A 274 -12.17 1.17 7.86
C SER A 274 -11.51 2.49 8.30
N THR A 275 -12.27 3.56 8.50
CA THR A 275 -11.74 4.84 8.96
C THR A 275 -11.26 4.78 10.40
N ILE A 276 -12.05 4.17 11.30
CA ILE A 276 -11.63 3.97 12.70
C ILE A 276 -10.39 3.08 12.73
N PHE A 277 -10.38 2.00 11.94
CA PHE A 277 -9.22 1.11 11.82
C PHE A 277 -7.96 1.90 11.38
N ALA A 278 -8.07 2.71 10.33
CA ALA A 278 -6.97 3.51 9.82
C ALA A 278 -6.48 4.54 10.84
N LEU A 279 -7.40 5.21 11.56
CA LEU A 279 -7.04 6.18 12.58
C LEU A 279 -6.25 5.54 13.73
N VAL A 280 -6.68 4.38 14.21
CA VAL A 280 -5.99 3.67 15.29
C VAL A 280 -4.66 3.09 14.81
N VAL A 281 -4.67 2.39 13.68
CA VAL A 281 -3.48 1.65 13.21
C VAL A 281 -2.43 2.59 12.64
N ALA A 282 -2.78 3.41 11.64
CA ALA A 282 -1.82 4.35 11.06
C ALA A 282 -1.54 5.52 12.00
N GLY A 283 -2.58 6.10 12.61
CA GLY A 283 -2.42 7.17 13.60
C GLY A 283 -1.49 6.74 14.72
N GLY A 284 -1.72 5.58 15.31
CA GLY A 284 -0.86 5.02 16.37
C GLY A 284 0.59 4.77 15.90
N SER A 285 0.77 4.22 14.69
CA SER A 285 2.11 3.92 14.15
C SER A 285 2.95 5.16 13.93
N TYR A 286 2.40 6.18 13.27
CA TYR A 286 3.11 7.44 13.05
C TYR A 286 3.28 8.25 14.33
N PHE A 287 2.31 8.17 15.24
CA PHE A 287 2.39 8.79 16.54
C PHE A 287 3.58 8.28 17.36
N ILE A 288 3.72 6.94 17.50
CA ILE A 288 4.87 6.37 18.22
C ILE A 288 6.18 6.60 17.48
N GLY A 289 6.16 6.55 16.13
CA GLY A 289 7.33 6.86 15.32
C GLY A 289 7.89 8.27 15.60
N GLY A 290 7.00 9.23 15.88
CA GLY A 290 7.36 10.61 16.25
C GLY A 290 8.24 10.72 17.50
N PHE A 291 8.22 9.71 18.37
CA PHE A 291 9.08 9.63 19.55
C PHE A 291 10.42 8.91 19.30
N GLY A 292 10.71 8.48 18.08
CA GLY A 292 11.94 7.72 17.77
C GLY A 292 13.22 8.40 18.26
N ARG A 293 13.29 9.74 18.20
CA ARG A 293 14.45 10.53 18.63
C ARG A 293 14.72 10.52 20.14
N ILE A 294 13.75 10.20 20.98
CA ILE A 294 13.97 10.06 22.44
C ILE A 294 14.39 8.64 22.86
N TYR A 295 14.46 7.71 21.89
CA TYR A 295 14.89 6.32 22.10
C TYR A 295 16.22 6.00 21.41
N THR A 296 16.64 6.78 20.44
CA THR A 296 17.90 6.54 19.71
C THR A 296 18.46 7.85 19.17
N ASP A 297 19.74 7.87 18.88
CA ASP A 297 20.44 8.99 18.29
C ASP A 297 20.93 8.70 16.86
N ALA A 298 21.45 9.71 16.18
CA ALA A 298 21.92 9.60 14.82
C ALA A 298 23.11 8.64 14.65
N ASP A 299 23.98 8.53 15.66
CA ASP A 299 25.16 7.67 15.58
C ASP A 299 24.78 6.20 15.72
N ALA A 300 23.78 5.89 16.57
CA ALA A 300 23.27 4.54 16.75
C ALA A 300 22.62 3.95 15.50
N ILE A 301 22.00 4.78 14.65
CA ILE A 301 21.34 4.36 13.40
C ILE A 301 22.21 4.59 12.15
N LYS A 302 23.48 5.02 12.32
CA LYS A 302 24.38 5.28 11.20
C LYS A 302 25.04 3.99 10.71
N ASN A 303 24.88 3.69 9.44
CA ASN A 303 25.55 2.56 8.82
C ASN A 303 27.05 2.81 8.73
N ALA A 304 27.85 1.97 9.37
CA ALA A 304 29.30 2.13 9.44
C ALA A 304 29.99 2.07 8.06
N ALA A 305 29.43 1.32 7.11
CA ALA A 305 30.03 1.14 5.78
C ALA A 305 29.68 2.28 4.80
N THR A 306 28.47 2.84 4.91
CA THR A 306 27.96 3.85 3.96
C THR A 306 27.87 5.26 4.52
N GLY A 307 27.98 5.42 5.84
CA GLY A 307 27.79 6.70 6.55
C GLY A 307 26.34 7.22 6.53
N LYS A 308 25.39 6.48 5.95
CA LYS A 308 23.97 6.88 5.83
C LYS A 308 23.17 6.42 7.05
N LEU A 309 22.11 7.18 7.39
CA LEU A 309 21.19 6.82 8.46
C LEU A 309 20.28 5.66 8.03
N GLU A 310 20.18 4.62 8.85
CA GLU A 310 19.29 3.48 8.66
C GLU A 310 17.97 3.69 9.42
N TYR A 311 17.06 4.47 8.84
CA TYR A 311 15.77 4.78 9.44
C TYR A 311 14.90 3.55 9.78
N ASP A 312 15.09 2.45 9.05
CA ASP A 312 14.37 1.19 9.27
C ASP A 312 14.80 0.50 10.59
N ALA A 313 15.90 0.93 11.23
CA ALA A 313 16.36 0.43 12.53
C ALA A 313 15.69 1.13 13.73
N ILE A 314 15.13 2.33 13.54
CA ILE A 314 14.62 3.18 14.63
C ILE A 314 13.50 2.46 15.40
N VAL A 315 12.46 1.97 14.71
CA VAL A 315 11.32 1.33 15.37
C VAL A 315 11.72 0.04 16.08
N PRO A 316 12.49 -0.89 15.47
CA PRO A 316 13.00 -2.06 16.20
C PRO A 316 13.80 -1.71 17.46
N MET A 317 14.68 -0.69 17.42
CA MET A 317 15.46 -0.25 18.58
C MET A 317 14.53 0.30 19.69
N MET A 318 13.62 1.19 19.34
CA MET A 318 12.63 1.76 20.27
C MET A 318 11.78 0.66 20.92
N MET A 319 11.35 -0.35 20.16
CA MET A 319 10.53 -1.44 20.67
C MET A 319 11.30 -2.36 21.61
N ASN A 320 12.57 -2.64 21.31
CA ASN A 320 13.43 -3.44 22.19
C ASN A 320 13.67 -2.76 23.54
N GLU A 321 13.72 -1.43 23.59
CA GLU A 321 13.89 -0.67 24.84
C GLU A 321 12.56 -0.53 25.60
N ALA A 322 11.47 -0.19 24.90
CA ALA A 322 10.21 0.18 25.56
C ALA A 322 9.30 -1.00 25.90
N LEU A 323 9.42 -2.16 25.21
CA LEU A 323 8.46 -3.25 25.36
C LEU A 323 9.02 -4.40 26.20
N PRO A 324 8.22 -4.94 27.15
CA PRO A 324 8.54 -6.22 27.78
C PRO A 324 8.46 -7.36 26.75
N GLU A 325 9.19 -8.46 27.01
CA GLU A 325 9.34 -9.61 26.09
C GLU A 325 8.02 -10.15 25.52
N ILE A 326 6.97 -10.19 26.36
CA ILE A 326 5.63 -10.63 25.93
C ILE A 326 5.06 -9.72 24.83
N LEU A 327 5.20 -8.40 24.99
CA LEU A 327 4.67 -7.43 24.03
C LEU A 327 5.52 -7.32 22.77
N LEU A 328 6.82 -7.62 22.84
CA LEU A 328 7.63 -7.84 21.64
C LEU A 328 7.06 -8.98 20.79
N GLY A 329 6.61 -10.07 21.42
CA GLY A 329 5.92 -11.15 20.70
C GLY A 329 4.62 -10.69 20.04
N VAL A 330 3.82 -9.89 20.72
CA VAL A 330 2.60 -9.30 20.14
C VAL A 330 2.93 -8.37 18.97
N LEU A 331 3.97 -7.54 19.09
CA LEU A 331 4.44 -6.67 18.01
C LEU A 331 4.86 -7.46 16.78
N ILE A 332 5.62 -8.55 16.96
CA ILE A 332 6.07 -9.40 15.85
C ILE A 332 4.86 -9.96 15.10
N VAL A 333 3.86 -10.48 15.83
CA VAL A 333 2.63 -11.01 15.21
C VAL A 333 1.79 -9.90 14.58
N LEU A 334 1.79 -8.68 15.15
CA LEU A 334 1.16 -7.50 14.56
C LEU A 334 1.79 -7.17 13.20
N VAL A 335 3.11 -7.01 13.14
CA VAL A 335 3.82 -6.64 11.90
C VAL A 335 3.75 -7.77 10.87
N LEU A 336 3.81 -9.02 11.34
CA LEU A 336 3.57 -10.19 10.50
C LEU A 336 2.16 -10.19 9.90
N SER A 337 1.13 -9.95 10.73
CA SER A 337 -0.27 -9.85 10.29
C SER A 337 -0.45 -8.75 9.24
N ALA A 338 0.08 -7.57 9.50
CA ALA A 338 0.05 -6.44 8.59
C ALA A 338 0.73 -6.74 7.25
N SER A 339 1.88 -7.41 7.30
CA SER A 339 2.64 -7.77 6.09
C SER A 339 1.94 -8.86 5.28
N MET A 340 1.44 -9.90 5.94
CA MET A 340 0.79 -11.03 5.29
C MET A 340 -0.49 -10.62 4.56
N SER A 341 -1.31 -9.74 5.15
CA SER A 341 -2.52 -9.20 4.52
C SER A 341 -2.20 -8.38 3.26
N THR A 342 -1.17 -7.54 3.33
CA THR A 342 -0.73 -6.76 2.17
C THR A 342 -0.17 -7.69 1.09
N LEU A 343 0.74 -8.61 1.44
CA LEU A 343 1.32 -9.56 0.50
C LEU A 343 0.26 -10.39 -0.23
N SER A 344 -0.74 -10.91 0.48
CA SER A 344 -1.83 -11.69 -0.13
C SER A 344 -2.62 -10.86 -1.16
N SER A 345 -2.88 -9.61 -0.86
CA SER A 345 -3.60 -8.70 -1.77
C SER A 345 -2.78 -8.36 -3.02
N LEU A 346 -1.47 -8.08 -2.86
CA LEU A 346 -0.57 -7.78 -3.98
C LEU A 346 -0.43 -8.98 -4.93
N VAL A 347 -0.21 -10.15 -4.35
CA VAL A 347 -0.02 -11.40 -5.08
C VAL A 347 -1.27 -11.83 -5.83
N LEU A 348 -2.44 -11.74 -5.18
CA LEU A 348 -3.72 -12.07 -5.81
C LEU A 348 -4.05 -11.09 -6.94
N THR A 349 -3.85 -9.79 -6.73
CA THR A 349 -4.08 -8.77 -7.76
C THR A 349 -3.15 -8.95 -8.95
N SER A 350 -1.86 -9.16 -8.72
CA SER A 350 -0.87 -9.37 -9.79
C SER A 350 -1.18 -10.62 -10.62
N SER A 351 -1.42 -11.76 -9.97
CA SER A 351 -1.68 -13.03 -10.65
C SER A 351 -3.01 -13.05 -11.40
N SER A 352 -4.07 -12.46 -10.82
CA SER A 352 -5.37 -12.34 -11.49
C SER A 352 -5.31 -11.42 -12.71
N THR A 353 -4.64 -10.28 -12.59
CA THR A 353 -4.42 -9.34 -13.69
C THR A 353 -3.67 -10.00 -14.84
N MET A 354 -2.54 -10.68 -14.57
CA MET A 354 -1.80 -11.39 -15.61
C MET A 354 -2.63 -12.47 -16.30
N THR A 355 -3.42 -13.23 -15.53
CA THR A 355 -4.23 -14.32 -16.11
C THR A 355 -5.39 -13.78 -16.94
N ILE A 356 -6.20 -12.87 -16.37
CA ILE A 356 -7.45 -12.37 -16.98
C ILE A 356 -7.15 -11.40 -18.11
N ASP A 357 -6.15 -10.53 -17.92
CA ASP A 357 -5.95 -9.38 -18.78
C ASP A 357 -4.88 -9.60 -19.85
N MET A 358 -3.92 -10.50 -19.61
CA MET A 358 -2.87 -10.79 -20.57
C MET A 358 -2.98 -12.19 -21.20
N ILE A 359 -3.23 -13.26 -20.43
CA ILE A 359 -3.19 -14.63 -20.97
C ILE A 359 -4.52 -15.03 -21.62
N LYS A 360 -5.64 -14.80 -20.93
CA LYS A 360 -6.99 -15.17 -21.41
C LYS A 360 -7.35 -14.58 -22.79
N PRO A 361 -7.01 -13.33 -23.12
CA PRO A 361 -7.30 -12.80 -24.46
C PRO A 361 -6.68 -13.59 -25.63
N PHE A 362 -5.55 -14.27 -25.41
CA PHE A 362 -4.89 -15.11 -26.40
C PHE A 362 -5.40 -16.56 -26.41
N LYS A 363 -6.06 -17.01 -25.34
CA LYS A 363 -6.61 -18.38 -25.18
C LYS A 363 -8.08 -18.30 -24.74
N LYS A 364 -8.96 -17.90 -25.66
CA LYS A 364 -10.38 -17.60 -25.38
C LYS A 364 -11.16 -18.78 -24.78
N ASP A 365 -10.83 -20.01 -25.15
CA ASP A 365 -11.53 -21.23 -24.73
C ASP A 365 -11.02 -21.81 -23.39
N MET A 366 -10.38 -20.96 -22.56
CA MET A 366 -9.85 -21.39 -21.26
C MET A 366 -10.97 -21.44 -20.22
N ASP A 367 -11.23 -22.63 -19.69
CA ASP A 367 -12.16 -22.85 -18.60
C ASP A 367 -11.68 -22.22 -17.27
N ASP A 368 -12.58 -22.01 -16.33
CA ASP A 368 -12.28 -21.39 -15.03
C ASP A 368 -11.21 -22.15 -14.25
N LYS A 369 -11.23 -23.50 -14.31
CA LYS A 369 -10.24 -24.33 -13.60
C LYS A 369 -8.83 -24.09 -14.10
N LYS A 370 -8.64 -23.97 -15.42
CA LYS A 370 -7.33 -23.65 -16.03
C LYS A 370 -6.90 -22.24 -15.71
N GLN A 371 -7.84 -21.27 -15.72
CA GLN A 371 -7.54 -19.89 -15.32
C GLN A 371 -7.05 -19.83 -13.87
N VAL A 372 -7.75 -20.48 -12.93
CA VAL A 372 -7.34 -20.54 -11.52
C VAL A 372 -6.00 -21.26 -11.34
N LEU A 373 -5.74 -22.34 -12.11
CA LEU A 373 -4.44 -23.00 -12.07
C LEU A 373 -3.30 -22.09 -12.52
N ILE A 374 -3.52 -21.34 -13.60
CA ILE A 374 -2.52 -20.35 -14.10
C ILE A 374 -2.29 -19.26 -13.07
N MET A 375 -3.35 -18.74 -12.42
CA MET A 375 -3.20 -17.77 -11.34
C MET A 375 -2.31 -18.31 -10.22
N ARG A 376 -2.52 -19.56 -9.81
CA ARG A 376 -1.69 -20.21 -8.77
C ARG A 376 -0.22 -20.33 -9.17
N VAL A 377 0.07 -20.66 -10.42
CA VAL A 377 1.44 -20.66 -10.94
C VAL A 377 2.05 -19.27 -10.97
N LEU A 378 1.27 -18.28 -11.44
CA LEU A 378 1.72 -16.88 -11.49
C LEU A 378 1.94 -16.26 -10.11
N ILE A 379 1.23 -16.71 -9.07
CA ILE A 379 1.52 -16.36 -7.67
C ILE A 379 2.98 -16.70 -7.34
N VAL A 380 3.41 -17.93 -7.65
CA VAL A 380 4.79 -18.38 -7.37
C VAL A 380 5.80 -17.58 -8.17
N VAL A 381 5.53 -17.35 -9.46
CA VAL A 381 6.41 -16.56 -10.34
C VAL A 381 6.56 -15.12 -9.83
N PHE A 382 5.46 -14.46 -9.50
CA PHE A 382 5.47 -13.09 -8.97
C PHE A 382 6.24 -12.99 -7.65
N LEU A 383 6.02 -13.95 -6.75
CA LEU A 383 6.73 -14.02 -5.47
C LEU A 383 8.24 -14.23 -5.70
N ALA A 384 8.64 -15.07 -6.64
CA ALA A 384 10.05 -15.29 -6.95
C ALA A 384 10.74 -13.99 -7.40
N PHE A 385 10.14 -13.22 -8.32
CA PHE A 385 10.68 -11.91 -8.71
C PHE A 385 10.76 -10.93 -7.54
N SER A 386 9.74 -10.90 -6.69
CA SER A 386 9.71 -10.02 -5.52
C SER A 386 10.78 -10.40 -4.49
N VAL A 387 11.00 -11.69 -4.26
CA VAL A 387 12.06 -12.22 -3.38
C VAL A 387 13.45 -11.85 -3.89
N ILE A 388 13.71 -12.04 -5.20
CA ILE A 388 15.00 -11.67 -5.81
C ILE A 388 15.29 -10.18 -5.59
N LEU A 389 14.29 -9.31 -5.79
CA LEU A 389 14.46 -7.89 -5.54
C LEU A 389 14.66 -7.57 -4.05
N ALA A 390 13.92 -8.25 -3.16
CA ALA A 390 13.99 -8.04 -1.71
C ALA A 390 15.33 -8.53 -1.11
N MET A 391 16.03 -9.47 -1.73
CA MET A 391 17.36 -9.92 -1.27
C MET A 391 18.42 -8.81 -1.32
N ASN A 392 18.15 -7.70 -2.02
CA ASN A 392 19.00 -6.52 -1.96
C ASN A 392 18.71 -5.71 -0.68
N LYS A 393 19.41 -6.06 0.40
CA LYS A 393 19.24 -5.44 1.74
C LYS A 393 19.51 -3.92 1.77
N ASN A 394 20.24 -3.38 0.78
CA ASN A 394 20.61 -1.97 0.71
C ASN A 394 19.48 -1.06 0.18
N ALA A 395 18.41 -1.61 -0.34
CA ALA A 395 17.27 -0.83 -0.80
C ALA A 395 16.40 -0.39 0.40
N TYR A 396 16.20 0.92 0.54
CA TYR A 396 15.30 1.46 1.57
C TYR A 396 13.84 1.07 1.29
N ILE A 397 13.14 0.66 2.34
CA ILE A 397 11.72 0.29 2.29
C ILE A 397 10.89 1.40 1.65
N THR A 398 11.10 2.64 2.11
CA THR A 398 10.36 3.83 1.67
C THR A 398 10.59 4.16 0.20
N THR A 399 11.80 3.97 -0.32
CA THR A 399 12.12 4.22 -1.73
C THR A 399 11.42 3.21 -2.65
N LEU A 400 11.50 1.91 -2.34
CA LEU A 400 10.83 0.87 -3.13
C LEU A 400 9.32 1.09 -3.21
N MET A 401 8.70 1.44 -2.07
CA MET A 401 7.28 1.72 -2.01
C MET A 401 6.92 2.99 -2.78
N SER A 402 7.70 4.06 -2.64
CA SER A 402 7.41 5.34 -3.30
C SER A 402 7.49 5.24 -4.82
N VAL A 403 8.47 4.50 -5.35
CA VAL A 403 8.58 4.20 -6.80
C VAL A 403 7.37 3.42 -7.29
N SER A 404 6.95 2.39 -6.55
CA SER A 404 5.77 1.61 -6.91
C SER A 404 4.50 2.46 -6.89
N TRP A 405 4.25 3.18 -5.80
CA TRP A 405 3.04 3.99 -5.66
C TRP A 405 3.02 5.17 -6.61
N GLY A 406 4.15 5.82 -6.83
CA GLY A 406 4.29 6.91 -7.82
C GLY A 406 3.89 6.46 -9.22
N ALA A 407 4.40 5.31 -9.66
CA ALA A 407 4.07 4.76 -10.97
C ALA A 407 2.60 4.30 -11.06
N LEU A 408 2.13 3.50 -10.09
CA LEU A 408 0.76 2.94 -10.12
C LEU A 408 -0.30 4.02 -9.92
N ALA A 409 -0.22 4.77 -8.83
CA ALA A 409 -1.23 5.79 -8.54
C ALA A 409 -1.11 7.00 -9.48
N GLY A 410 0.11 7.38 -9.88
CA GLY A 410 0.33 8.40 -10.91
C GLY A 410 -0.30 8.04 -12.25
N SER A 411 -0.28 6.76 -12.63
CA SER A 411 -0.92 6.27 -13.87
C SER A 411 -2.43 6.11 -13.73
N PHE A 412 -2.92 5.57 -12.60
CA PHE A 412 -4.28 5.04 -12.54
C PHE A 412 -5.26 5.91 -11.76
N LEU A 413 -4.82 6.73 -10.80
CA LEU A 413 -5.69 7.55 -9.96
C LEU A 413 -6.63 8.42 -10.81
N ALA A 414 -6.08 9.24 -11.68
CA ALA A 414 -6.88 10.17 -12.49
C ALA A 414 -7.79 9.45 -13.49
N PRO A 415 -7.30 8.49 -14.31
CA PRO A 415 -8.16 7.72 -15.19
C PRO A 415 -9.27 6.95 -14.48
N PHE A 416 -8.98 6.38 -13.30
CA PHE A 416 -9.98 5.65 -12.55
C PHE A 416 -11.02 6.60 -11.95
N LEU A 417 -10.60 7.64 -11.23
CA LEU A 417 -11.49 8.61 -10.61
C LEU A 417 -12.38 9.28 -11.65
N TRP A 418 -11.79 9.92 -12.65
CA TRP A 418 -12.55 10.60 -13.71
C TRP A 418 -13.40 9.64 -14.52
N GLY A 419 -12.96 8.39 -14.70
CA GLY A 419 -13.74 7.33 -15.34
C GLY A 419 -15.05 7.02 -14.62
N LEU A 420 -15.10 7.15 -13.29
CA LEU A 420 -16.30 6.95 -12.47
C LEU A 420 -17.22 8.18 -12.46
N PHE A 421 -16.70 9.39 -12.70
CA PHE A 421 -17.45 10.64 -12.50
C PHE A 421 -17.79 11.37 -13.80
N SER A 422 -17.06 11.17 -14.89
CA SER A 422 -17.24 11.91 -16.14
C SER A 422 -17.28 11.01 -17.36
N LYS A 423 -18.30 11.18 -18.20
CA LYS A 423 -18.39 10.51 -19.51
C LYS A 423 -17.39 11.04 -20.55
N LYS A 424 -16.84 12.25 -20.32
CA LYS A 424 -16.06 13.01 -21.28
C LYS A 424 -14.55 12.73 -21.25
N ILE A 425 -14.13 11.61 -20.68
CA ILE A 425 -12.72 11.22 -20.62
C ILE A 425 -12.39 10.29 -21.80
N SER A 426 -11.38 10.69 -22.58
CA SER A 426 -10.93 9.96 -23.76
C SER A 426 -9.92 8.85 -23.42
N LYS A 427 -9.84 7.81 -24.27
CA LYS A 427 -8.80 6.78 -24.15
C LYS A 427 -7.39 7.33 -24.34
N ALA A 428 -7.24 8.40 -25.15
CA ALA A 428 -5.96 9.06 -25.36
C ALA A 428 -5.45 9.73 -24.06
N ALA A 429 -6.35 10.41 -23.32
CA ALA A 429 -6.01 11.01 -22.03
C ALA A 429 -5.58 9.96 -21.01
N VAL A 430 -6.24 8.80 -20.98
CA VAL A 430 -5.86 7.67 -20.12
C VAL A 430 -4.46 7.15 -20.49
N ALA A 431 -4.17 6.98 -21.79
CA ALA A 431 -2.85 6.56 -22.26
C ALA A 431 -1.76 7.58 -21.87
N VAL A 432 -2.05 8.88 -21.99
CA VAL A 432 -1.13 9.95 -21.54
C VAL A 432 -0.86 9.85 -20.03
N CYS A 433 -1.89 9.61 -19.20
CA CYS A 433 -1.70 9.41 -17.77
C CYS A 433 -0.84 8.18 -17.44
N PHE A 434 -0.99 7.08 -18.21
CA PHE A 434 -0.15 5.89 -18.03
C PHE A 434 1.32 6.19 -18.33
N VAL A 435 1.58 6.86 -19.46
CA VAL A 435 2.94 7.29 -19.84
C VAL A 435 3.51 8.29 -18.83
N TRP A 436 2.68 9.24 -18.36
CA TRP A 436 3.08 10.24 -17.37
C TRP A 436 3.47 9.59 -16.04
N GLY A 437 2.60 8.74 -15.46
CA GLY A 437 2.86 8.09 -14.18
C GLY A 437 4.12 7.24 -14.19
N VAL A 438 4.26 6.37 -15.19
CA VAL A 438 5.45 5.52 -15.35
C VAL A 438 6.67 6.35 -15.72
N GLY A 439 6.54 7.23 -16.73
CA GLY A 439 7.66 7.99 -17.28
C GLY A 439 8.31 8.91 -16.25
N VAL A 440 7.51 9.73 -15.55
CA VAL A 440 8.03 10.63 -14.50
C VAL A 440 8.68 9.83 -13.38
N THR A 441 8.06 8.74 -12.92
CA THR A 441 8.62 7.92 -11.85
C THR A 441 9.93 7.26 -12.26
N VAL A 442 10.02 6.70 -13.47
CA VAL A 442 11.24 6.06 -13.97
C VAL A 442 12.36 7.09 -14.17
N VAL A 443 12.07 8.21 -14.83
CA VAL A 443 13.05 9.29 -15.04
C VAL A 443 13.57 9.80 -13.70
N HIS A 444 12.69 10.09 -12.75
CA HIS A 444 13.08 10.53 -11.41
C HIS A 444 13.96 9.51 -10.69
N THR A 445 13.60 8.22 -10.77
CA THR A 445 14.36 7.14 -10.14
C THR A 445 15.77 7.05 -10.72
N VAL A 446 15.91 7.14 -12.06
CA VAL A 446 17.21 7.13 -12.74
C VAL A 446 18.06 8.35 -12.35
N LEU A 447 17.46 9.53 -12.31
CA LEU A 447 18.19 10.78 -12.02
C LEU A 447 18.62 10.88 -10.56
N PHE A 448 17.78 10.48 -9.61
CA PHE A 448 17.98 10.80 -8.20
C PHE A 448 18.13 9.60 -7.27
N SER A 449 17.55 8.44 -7.59
CA SER A 449 17.52 7.30 -6.67
C SER A 449 18.57 6.24 -6.98
N MET A 450 18.96 6.05 -8.25
CA MET A 450 19.92 5.02 -8.66
C MET A 450 21.38 5.41 -8.42
N GLY A 451 21.66 6.68 -8.06
CA GLY A 451 23.01 7.17 -7.81
C GLY A 451 23.88 7.32 -9.08
N TRP A 452 23.26 7.30 -10.27
CA TRP A 452 24.00 7.49 -11.52
C TRP A 452 24.41 8.94 -11.76
N PHE A 453 23.69 9.89 -11.18
CA PHE A 453 23.91 11.33 -11.32
C PHE A 453 23.99 12.02 -9.94
N PRO A 454 25.04 11.72 -9.13
CA PRO A 454 25.13 12.23 -7.75
C PRO A 454 25.22 13.75 -7.70
N GLU A 455 25.99 14.38 -8.61
CA GLU A 455 26.15 15.83 -8.68
C GLU A 455 24.82 16.53 -8.99
N LEU A 456 24.01 15.96 -9.90
CA LEU A 456 22.68 16.48 -10.21
C LEU A 456 21.75 16.37 -9.01
N ALA A 457 21.79 15.24 -8.30
CA ALA A 457 20.98 15.03 -7.11
C ALA A 457 21.35 16.00 -5.99
N GLU A 458 22.62 16.30 -5.80
CA GLU A 458 23.10 17.25 -4.81
C GLU A 458 22.73 18.69 -5.21
N ALA A 459 22.96 19.08 -6.46
CA ALA A 459 22.58 20.40 -6.97
C ALA A 459 21.06 20.65 -6.92
N ALA A 460 20.26 19.60 -7.07
CA ALA A 460 18.80 19.69 -7.00
C ALA A 460 18.26 19.79 -5.56
N ARG A 461 19.04 19.37 -4.56
CA ARG A 461 18.67 19.55 -3.15
C ARG A 461 18.69 21.02 -2.79
N GLY A 462 17.61 21.47 -2.17
CA GLY A 462 17.50 22.86 -1.71
C GLY A 462 17.20 23.90 -2.80
N LEU A 463 16.94 23.50 -4.06
CA LEU A 463 16.48 24.43 -5.10
C LEU A 463 15.14 25.08 -4.76
N CYS A 464 14.29 24.39 -4.02
CA CYS A 464 13.02 24.91 -3.51
C CYS A 464 12.66 24.22 -2.18
N ALA A 465 11.66 24.76 -1.47
CA ALA A 465 11.19 24.21 -0.21
C ALA A 465 10.67 22.76 -0.35
N LEU A 466 10.13 22.39 -1.52
CA LEU A 466 9.78 21.02 -1.82
C LEU A 466 11.04 20.24 -2.26
N ASN A 467 11.36 19.17 -1.55
CA ASN A 467 12.49 18.30 -1.93
C ASN A 467 12.16 17.54 -3.22
N ILE A 468 12.60 18.05 -4.36
CA ILE A 468 12.35 17.44 -5.67
C ILE A 468 13.12 16.14 -5.91
N THR A 469 14.14 15.84 -5.12
CA THR A 469 14.89 14.57 -5.21
C THR A 469 14.22 13.44 -4.45
N SER A 470 13.16 13.73 -3.68
CA SER A 470 12.41 12.74 -2.92
C SER A 470 11.47 11.93 -3.81
N PRO A 471 11.57 10.59 -3.85
CA PRO A 471 10.62 9.74 -4.59
C PRO A 471 9.17 9.90 -4.10
N LEU A 472 8.97 10.26 -2.83
CA LEU A 472 7.66 10.52 -2.24
C LEU A 472 7.01 11.77 -2.86
N ASN A 473 7.75 12.87 -2.91
CA ASN A 473 7.27 14.12 -3.52
C ASN A 473 7.05 13.97 -5.02
N CYS A 474 7.91 13.19 -5.71
CA CYS A 474 7.72 12.83 -7.11
C CYS A 474 6.39 12.08 -7.30
N GLY A 475 6.10 11.08 -6.47
CA GLY A 475 4.85 10.34 -6.51
C GLY A 475 3.62 11.23 -6.26
N ALA A 476 3.68 12.10 -5.25
CA ALA A 476 2.61 13.07 -4.96
C ALA A 476 2.39 14.04 -6.15
N PHE A 477 3.46 14.58 -6.70
CA PHE A 477 3.42 15.45 -7.89
C PHE A 477 2.79 14.72 -9.10
N THR A 478 3.21 13.49 -9.35
CA THR A 478 2.73 12.68 -10.49
C THR A 478 1.24 12.41 -10.39
N MET A 479 0.73 12.12 -9.20
CA MET A 479 -0.70 11.92 -8.95
C MET A 479 -1.51 13.19 -9.12
N LEU A 480 -1.08 14.29 -8.50
CA LEU A 480 -1.81 15.57 -8.56
C LEU A 480 -1.83 16.14 -9.98
N SER A 481 -0.69 16.09 -10.67
CA SER A 481 -0.61 16.54 -12.06
C SER A 481 -1.46 15.66 -13.00
N SER A 482 -1.52 14.35 -12.80
CA SER A 482 -2.37 13.46 -13.61
C SER A 482 -3.85 13.78 -13.47
N LEU A 483 -4.32 14.23 -12.29
CA LEU A 483 -5.70 14.68 -12.08
C LEU A 483 -6.07 15.89 -12.97
N ILE A 484 -5.10 16.73 -13.30
CA ILE A 484 -5.26 17.89 -14.18
C ILE A 484 -5.05 17.49 -15.64
N ILE A 485 -4.01 16.72 -15.94
CA ILE A 485 -3.66 16.28 -17.30
C ILE A 485 -4.81 15.48 -17.94
N CYS A 486 -5.42 14.56 -17.18
CA CYS A 486 -6.47 13.69 -17.70
C CYS A 486 -7.67 14.46 -18.30
N PRO A 487 -8.34 15.37 -17.59
CA PRO A 487 -9.43 16.15 -18.18
C PRO A 487 -8.94 17.13 -19.26
N LEU A 488 -7.77 17.76 -19.10
CA LEU A 488 -7.23 18.69 -20.10
C LEU A 488 -7.01 18.00 -21.45
N VAL A 489 -6.30 16.87 -21.47
CA VAL A 489 -6.08 16.10 -22.70
C VAL A 489 -7.41 15.61 -23.29
N SER A 490 -8.37 15.24 -22.45
CA SER A 490 -9.69 14.80 -22.90
C SER A 490 -10.46 15.90 -23.63
N MET A 491 -10.30 17.16 -23.24
CA MET A 491 -10.97 18.29 -23.93
C MET A 491 -10.59 18.39 -25.40
N PHE A 492 -9.35 18.01 -25.73
CA PHE A 492 -8.85 18.09 -27.12
C PHE A 492 -8.97 16.76 -27.89
N THR A 493 -9.12 15.64 -27.20
CA THR A 493 -9.04 14.30 -27.82
C THR A 493 -10.34 13.52 -27.82
N MET A 494 -11.36 13.93 -27.05
CA MET A 494 -12.65 13.25 -26.97
C MET A 494 -13.48 13.52 -28.23
N LYS A 495 -13.80 12.45 -28.97
CA LYS A 495 -14.65 12.53 -30.16
C LYS A 495 -16.13 12.42 -29.77
N LYS A 496 -16.98 13.31 -30.33
CA LYS A 496 -18.42 13.38 -30.02
C LYS A 496 -19.22 12.16 -30.48
N ASP A 497 -18.79 11.45 -31.54
CA ASP A 497 -19.52 10.32 -32.14
C ASP A 497 -18.71 9.02 -32.16
N GLY A 498 -17.72 8.87 -31.28
CA GLY A 498 -16.81 7.74 -31.29
C GLY A 498 -17.29 6.54 -30.43
N SER A 499 -16.66 5.38 -30.69
CA SER A 499 -16.86 4.16 -29.90
C SER A 499 -16.57 4.38 -28.39
N GLU A 500 -15.77 5.39 -28.06
CA GLU A 500 -15.43 5.79 -26.68
C GLU A 500 -16.63 6.39 -25.93
N LEU A 501 -17.43 7.24 -26.61
CA LEU A 501 -18.64 7.81 -26.01
C LEU A 501 -19.68 6.72 -25.75
N LYS A 502 -19.87 5.80 -26.71
CA LYS A 502 -20.77 4.65 -26.52
C LYS A 502 -20.34 3.77 -25.35
N ALA A 503 -19.05 3.48 -25.22
CA ALA A 503 -18.52 2.74 -24.07
C ALA A 503 -18.73 3.48 -22.74
N ALA A 504 -18.56 4.82 -22.74
CA ALA A 504 -18.85 5.66 -21.60
C ALA A 504 -20.34 5.66 -21.23
N GLU A 505 -21.23 5.81 -22.20
CA GLU A 505 -22.68 5.78 -21.99
C GLU A 505 -23.11 4.45 -21.40
N ASN A 506 -22.70 3.33 -22.00
CA ASN A 506 -22.96 1.99 -21.45
C ASN A 506 -22.46 1.87 -20.01
N ALA A 507 -21.23 2.31 -19.69
CA ALA A 507 -20.71 2.23 -18.33
C ALA A 507 -21.55 3.02 -17.33
N PHE A 508 -22.09 4.18 -17.72
CA PHE A 508 -22.92 5.04 -16.87
C PHE A 508 -24.40 4.59 -16.78
N GLU A 509 -24.88 3.72 -17.67
CA GLU A 509 -26.21 3.12 -17.52
C GLU A 509 -26.35 2.34 -16.21
N GLY A 510 -25.28 1.72 -15.72
CA GLY A 510 -25.27 1.06 -14.41
C GLY A 510 -25.68 1.94 -13.23
N TYR A 511 -25.58 3.27 -13.35
CA TYR A 511 -26.02 4.21 -12.29
C TYR A 511 -27.50 4.59 -12.39
N ARG A 512 -28.19 4.22 -13.47
CA ARG A 512 -29.62 4.52 -13.68
C ARG A 512 -30.53 3.40 -13.16
N ASN A 513 -29.97 2.21 -13.00
CA ASN A 513 -30.60 1.01 -12.45
C ASN A 513 -30.23 0.83 -10.97
#